data_23f6e26d2c601f14e4e82d8ca6e8a758
#
_entry.id   23f6e26d2c601f14e4e82d8ca6e8a758
#
_cell.length_a   1.000
_cell.length_b   1.000
_cell.length_c   1.000
_cell.angle_alpha   90.00
_cell.angle_beta   90.00
_cell.angle_gamma   90.00
#
_symmetry.space_group_name_H-M   'P 1'
#
loop_
_entity.id
_entity.type
_entity.pdbx_description
1 polymer ?
#
loop_
_entity_poly.entity_id
_entity_poly.type
_entity_poly.pdbx_seq_one_letter_code
_entity_poly.pdbx_strand_id
1 'polypeptide(L)'
;KKLADPGCLRRRCMLPGTLILLLCTLAGLQDQPVCAADPYVPTEKEIGKIRDKLAGLRKRLDKLWKKAAVIRIPEDRFLDAEIYAKAGEWLLRYPGEFYDKSYVQKALKVLDTGLKRAAALETGKAPWLQATGRLARAYRSKIDGSIQPYGLVIPKNYDGKTPLRLDLVLHGRNGRLSEVSFLAKHDSPQPPTRKHFELHVFGRTNNAYRWAGEVDVYEALASVERQYRIDPSQVVLRGFSMGGAGAWHIGLHDPGRWAAVEAGAGFSDTIRYARLKEVPPHQGKALHIYDAVDYSLNAFNVPTIGYGGELDKQLQASVNIRE
;
A
#
# COMPACT_ATOMS: atom_id res chain seq x y z
N LYS A 1 -47.58 -17.73 3.03
CA LYS A 1 -46.93 -18.10 1.75
C LYS A 1 -45.44 -17.80 1.90
N LYS A 2 -44.67 -18.87 2.06
CA LYS A 2 -43.21 -18.86 2.13
C LYS A 2 -42.65 -18.60 0.76
N LEU A 3 -41.77 -17.63 0.61
CA LEU A 3 -40.94 -17.44 -0.58
C LEU A 3 -39.63 -18.16 -0.36
N ALA A 4 -39.27 -18.99 -1.34
CA ALA A 4 -38.18 -19.92 -1.33
C ALA A 4 -36.84 -19.22 -1.63
N ASP A 5 -35.82 -19.76 -0.98
CA ASP A 5 -34.40 -19.51 -1.11
C ASP A 5 -33.90 -19.90 -2.52
N PRO A 6 -33.14 -19.04 -3.27
CA PRO A 6 -32.49 -19.48 -4.49
C PRO A 6 -31.15 -20.13 -4.18
N GLY A 7 -31.16 -21.45 -4.10
CA GLY A 7 -29.99 -22.28 -3.96
C GLY A 7 -28.94 -22.05 -5.03
N CYS A 8 -27.72 -22.00 -4.57
CA CYS A 8 -26.47 -21.98 -5.35
C CYS A 8 -26.41 -23.21 -6.30
N LEU A 9 -26.63 -22.97 -7.58
CA LEU A 9 -26.52 -23.98 -8.64
C LEU A 9 -25.04 -24.33 -8.86
N ARG A 10 -24.61 -25.43 -8.25
CA ARG A 10 -23.39 -26.13 -8.65
C ARG A 10 -23.59 -26.66 -10.07
N ARG A 11 -23.11 -25.96 -11.07
CA ARG A 11 -22.96 -26.53 -12.42
C ARG A 11 -21.83 -27.53 -12.42
N ARG A 12 -22.19 -28.80 -12.30
CA ARG A 12 -21.35 -29.91 -12.76
C ARG A 12 -21.35 -29.87 -14.29
N CYS A 13 -20.27 -29.42 -14.90
CA CYS A 13 -20.01 -29.71 -16.31
C CYS A 13 -19.64 -31.18 -16.43
N MET A 14 -20.61 -32.03 -16.79
CA MET A 14 -20.34 -33.33 -17.40
C MET A 14 -20.05 -33.09 -18.87
N LEU A 15 -18.83 -33.29 -19.29
CA LEU A 15 -18.44 -33.48 -20.70
C LEU A 15 -18.32 -34.99 -20.98
N PRO A 16 -18.81 -35.47 -22.14
CA PRO A 16 -18.75 -36.88 -22.49
C PRO A 16 -17.31 -37.29 -22.77
N GLY A 17 -17.01 -38.50 -22.40
CA GLY A 17 -15.69 -39.07 -22.37
C GLY A 17 -15.03 -39.22 -23.74
N THR A 18 -13.71 -39.49 -23.63
CA THR A 18 -12.82 -40.03 -24.65
C THR A 18 -12.50 -39.13 -25.85
N LEU A 19 -11.61 -38.11 -25.64
CA LEU A 19 -10.46 -37.81 -26.54
C LEU A 19 -9.58 -36.63 -26.09
N ILE A 20 -9.41 -36.35 -24.79
CA ILE A 20 -8.54 -35.25 -24.29
C ILE A 20 -7.62 -35.78 -23.17
N LEU A 21 -6.98 -36.93 -23.37
CA LEU A 21 -6.03 -37.47 -22.38
C LEU A 21 -4.56 -37.47 -22.84
N LEU A 22 -4.21 -36.82 -23.94
CA LEU A 22 -2.83 -36.81 -24.41
C LEU A 22 -2.22 -35.46 -24.71
N LEU A 23 -2.83 -34.34 -24.27
CA LEU A 23 -2.29 -32.97 -24.45
C LEU A 23 -2.04 -32.22 -23.16
N CYS A 24 -2.24 -32.85 -21.99
CA CYS A 24 -2.06 -32.19 -20.67
C CYS A 24 -0.70 -32.44 -20.00
N THR A 25 0.26 -33.11 -20.65
CA THR A 25 1.55 -33.43 -20.01
C THR A 25 2.70 -32.49 -20.38
N LEU A 26 2.46 -31.41 -21.13
CA LEU A 26 3.49 -30.41 -21.47
C LEU A 26 3.10 -28.94 -21.13
N ALA A 27 2.00 -28.71 -20.41
CA ALA A 27 1.72 -27.42 -19.81
C ALA A 27 2.38 -27.41 -18.43
N GLY A 28 3.67 -27.08 -18.40
CA GLY A 28 4.38 -26.83 -17.14
C GLY A 28 3.65 -25.77 -16.33
N LEU A 29 3.40 -26.09 -15.05
CA LEU A 29 3.17 -25.21 -13.92
C LEU A 29 2.57 -23.84 -14.28
N GLN A 30 1.33 -23.85 -14.77
CA GLN A 30 0.48 -22.68 -14.59
C GLN A 30 0.29 -22.53 -13.09
N ASP A 31 0.66 -21.37 -12.55
CA ASP A 31 0.27 -20.96 -11.21
C ASP A 31 -1.22 -21.24 -11.08
N GLN A 32 -1.55 -22.33 -10.39
CA GLN A 32 -2.92 -22.59 -9.98
C GLN A 32 -3.35 -21.34 -9.23
N PRO A 33 -4.51 -20.74 -9.55
CA PRO A 33 -5.03 -19.69 -8.70
C PRO A 33 -5.06 -20.27 -7.30
N VAL A 34 -4.22 -19.74 -6.42
CA VAL A 34 -4.28 -20.06 -5.00
C VAL A 34 -5.71 -19.69 -4.62
N CYS A 35 -6.58 -20.69 -4.44
CA CYS A 35 -7.90 -20.46 -3.90
C CYS A 35 -7.68 -19.72 -2.58
N ALA A 36 -7.92 -18.41 -2.59
CA ALA A 36 -7.90 -17.64 -1.36
C ALA A 36 -8.90 -18.33 -0.43
N ALA A 37 -8.45 -18.70 0.76
CA ALA A 37 -9.36 -19.24 1.77
C ALA A 37 -10.54 -18.27 1.91
N ASP A 38 -11.74 -18.82 2.09
CA ASP A 38 -12.93 -17.99 2.28
C ASP A 38 -12.69 -16.95 3.39
N PRO A 39 -13.11 -15.71 3.20
CA PRO A 39 -12.97 -14.69 4.21
C PRO A 39 -13.60 -15.14 5.53
N TYR A 40 -12.97 -14.76 6.64
CA TYR A 40 -13.56 -14.98 7.95
C TYR A 40 -14.87 -14.21 8.07
N VAL A 41 -15.93 -14.85 8.54
CA VAL A 41 -17.22 -14.20 8.82
C VAL A 41 -17.27 -13.85 10.31
N PRO A 42 -17.11 -12.56 10.67
CA PRO A 42 -17.20 -12.15 12.07
C PRO A 42 -18.60 -12.36 12.64
N THR A 43 -18.66 -12.71 13.93
CA THR A 43 -19.93 -12.79 14.65
C THR A 43 -20.57 -11.40 14.81
N GLU A 44 -21.89 -11.34 15.00
CA GLU A 44 -22.61 -10.08 15.28
C GLU A 44 -22.02 -9.34 16.49
N LYS A 45 -21.57 -10.08 17.51
CA LYS A 45 -20.91 -9.51 18.69
C LYS A 45 -19.56 -8.83 18.34
N GLU A 46 -18.79 -9.42 17.42
CA GLU A 46 -17.52 -8.84 16.96
C GLU A 46 -17.76 -7.60 16.10
N ILE A 47 -18.72 -7.67 15.19
CA ILE A 47 -19.14 -6.53 14.37
C ILE A 47 -19.70 -5.41 15.23
N GLY A 48 -20.54 -5.73 16.24
CA GLY A 48 -21.07 -4.75 17.19
C GLY A 48 -19.96 -3.98 17.90
N LYS A 49 -18.92 -4.66 18.40
CA LYS A 49 -17.77 -4.00 19.04
C LYS A 49 -17.02 -3.06 18.10
N ILE A 50 -16.85 -3.43 16.82
CA ILE A 50 -16.19 -2.58 15.83
C ILE A 50 -17.07 -1.36 15.55
N ARG A 51 -18.38 -1.53 15.33
CA ARG A 51 -19.34 -0.44 15.11
C ARG A 51 -19.38 0.56 16.27
N ASP A 52 -19.41 0.07 17.51
CA ASP A 52 -19.45 0.93 18.71
C ASP A 52 -18.21 1.80 18.83
N LYS A 53 -17.02 1.21 18.64
CA LYS A 53 -15.75 1.98 18.65
C LYS A 53 -15.68 2.98 17.51
N LEU A 54 -16.10 2.58 16.31
CA LEU A 54 -16.15 3.46 15.14
C LEU A 54 -17.10 4.64 15.37
N ALA A 55 -18.31 4.38 15.88
CA ALA A 55 -19.27 5.42 16.21
C ALA A 55 -18.72 6.39 17.28
N GLY A 56 -18.05 5.87 18.31
CA GLY A 56 -17.37 6.67 19.31
C GLY A 56 -16.28 7.56 18.72
N LEU A 57 -15.46 7.02 17.81
CA LEU A 57 -14.42 7.76 17.11
C LEU A 57 -15.02 8.85 16.20
N ARG A 58 -16.01 8.52 15.37
CA ARG A 58 -16.70 9.51 14.51
C ARG A 58 -17.31 10.65 15.31
N LYS A 59 -18.00 10.35 16.38
CA LYS A 59 -18.56 11.38 17.29
C LYS A 59 -17.50 12.36 17.80
N ARG A 60 -16.30 11.86 18.15
CA ARG A 60 -15.18 12.73 18.58
C ARG A 60 -14.63 13.56 17.42
N LEU A 61 -14.41 12.95 16.26
CA LEU A 61 -13.92 13.64 15.07
C LEU A 61 -14.89 14.73 14.61
N ASP A 62 -16.19 14.48 14.58
CA ASP A 62 -17.21 15.47 14.23
C ASP A 62 -17.20 16.68 15.20
N LYS A 63 -17.02 16.40 16.50
CA LYS A 63 -16.88 17.44 17.51
C LYS A 63 -15.61 18.26 17.33
N LEU A 64 -14.50 17.59 17.02
CA LEU A 64 -13.22 18.24 16.72
C LEU A 64 -13.31 19.09 15.45
N TRP A 65 -13.92 18.57 14.39
CA TRP A 65 -14.12 19.29 13.13
C TRP A 65 -14.90 20.60 13.35
N LYS A 66 -16.01 20.54 14.08
CA LYS A 66 -16.81 21.73 14.43
C LYS A 66 -16.02 22.78 15.25
N LYS A 67 -15.05 22.33 16.03
CA LYS A 67 -14.17 23.18 16.84
C LYS A 67 -12.87 23.57 16.13
N ALA A 68 -12.52 22.92 15.02
CA ALA A 68 -11.23 23.09 14.36
C ALA A 68 -10.92 24.54 13.97
N ALA A 69 -11.94 25.32 13.58
CA ALA A 69 -11.79 26.75 13.29
C ALA A 69 -11.36 27.57 14.51
N VAL A 70 -11.78 27.14 15.71
CA VAL A 70 -11.49 27.84 16.98
C VAL A 70 -10.15 27.40 17.56
N ILE A 71 -9.89 26.08 17.61
CA ILE A 71 -8.67 25.49 18.20
C ILE A 71 -7.52 25.32 17.21
N ARG A 72 -7.71 25.72 15.94
CA ARG A 72 -6.70 25.74 14.86
C ARG A 72 -5.91 24.45 14.77
N ILE A 73 -6.60 23.30 14.71
CA ILE A 73 -5.94 22.00 14.46
C ILE A 73 -5.45 22.00 13.00
N PRO A 74 -4.15 21.84 12.72
CA PRO A 74 -3.66 21.62 11.38
C PRO A 74 -4.31 20.38 10.73
N GLU A 75 -4.65 20.48 9.44
CA GLU A 75 -5.37 19.40 8.74
C GLU A 75 -4.66 18.05 8.85
N ASP A 76 -3.36 18.02 8.62
CA ASP A 76 -2.56 16.79 8.67
C ASP A 76 -2.65 16.06 10.03
N ARG A 77 -2.76 16.81 11.14
CA ARG A 77 -2.98 16.22 12.48
C ARG A 77 -4.36 15.63 12.62
N PHE A 78 -5.37 16.27 12.03
CA PHE A 78 -6.74 15.76 12.02
C PHE A 78 -6.82 14.49 11.18
N LEU A 79 -6.20 14.48 9.98
CA LEU A 79 -6.14 13.31 9.11
C LEU A 79 -5.46 12.12 9.77
N ASP A 80 -4.44 12.36 10.61
CA ASP A 80 -3.77 11.32 11.40
C ASP A 80 -4.69 10.61 12.40
N ALA A 81 -5.80 11.21 12.79
CA ALA A 81 -6.82 10.59 13.63
C ALA A 81 -7.98 10.02 12.77
N GLU A 82 -8.35 10.70 11.69
CA GLU A 82 -9.49 10.33 10.85
C GLU A 82 -9.24 9.08 10.03
N ILE A 83 -7.99 8.81 9.61
CA ILE A 83 -7.63 7.62 8.83
C ILE A 83 -8.07 6.31 9.51
N TYR A 84 -8.06 6.26 10.84
CA TYR A 84 -8.48 5.08 11.59
C TYR A 84 -9.99 4.84 11.53
N ALA A 85 -10.78 5.92 11.47
CA ALA A 85 -12.21 5.82 11.28
C ALA A 85 -12.52 5.33 9.86
N LYS A 86 -11.88 5.92 8.84
CA LYS A 86 -12.00 5.48 7.46
C LYS A 86 -11.66 3.99 7.30
N ALA A 87 -10.54 3.54 7.87
CA ALA A 87 -10.14 2.13 7.78
C ALA A 87 -11.19 1.18 8.41
N GLY A 88 -11.76 1.58 9.55
CA GLY A 88 -12.85 0.82 10.19
C GLY A 88 -14.12 0.78 9.34
N GLU A 89 -14.50 1.91 8.73
CA GLU A 89 -15.65 1.99 7.83
C GLU A 89 -15.45 1.13 6.58
N TRP A 90 -14.25 1.18 5.99
CA TRP A 90 -13.91 0.41 4.80
C TRP A 90 -14.00 -1.09 5.07
N LEU A 91 -13.46 -1.55 6.19
CA LEU A 91 -13.53 -2.96 6.59
C LEU A 91 -14.98 -3.43 6.79
N LEU A 92 -15.85 -2.60 7.40
CA LEU A 92 -17.27 -2.93 7.57
C LEU A 92 -18.05 -2.88 6.25
N ARG A 93 -17.66 -2.01 5.33
CA ARG A 93 -18.26 -1.88 4.00
C ARG A 93 -17.88 -3.04 3.08
N TYR A 94 -16.67 -3.58 3.23
CA TYR A 94 -16.11 -4.65 2.43
C TYR A 94 -15.77 -5.88 3.29
N PRO A 95 -16.77 -6.68 3.68
CA PRO A 95 -16.58 -7.82 4.61
C PRO A 95 -15.57 -8.86 4.11
N GLY A 96 -15.34 -8.94 2.78
CA GLY A 96 -14.30 -9.78 2.19
C GLY A 96 -12.88 -9.44 2.64
N GLU A 97 -12.66 -8.28 3.24
CA GLU A 97 -11.36 -7.90 3.82
C GLU A 97 -11.10 -8.48 5.21
N PHE A 98 -12.06 -9.18 5.82
CA PHE A 98 -11.79 -10.03 6.98
C PHE A 98 -11.11 -11.33 6.53
N TYR A 99 -9.88 -11.23 6.04
CA TYR A 99 -9.14 -12.37 5.48
C TYR A 99 -8.92 -13.51 6.47
N ASP A 100 -8.91 -13.23 7.77
CA ASP A 100 -8.86 -14.20 8.87
C ASP A 100 -9.37 -13.57 10.17
N LYS A 101 -9.54 -14.39 11.23
CA LYS A 101 -10.05 -13.94 12.54
C LYS A 101 -9.23 -12.82 13.18
N SER A 102 -7.94 -12.70 12.86
CA SER A 102 -7.08 -11.65 13.43
C SER A 102 -7.48 -10.23 13.00
N TYR A 103 -8.23 -10.11 11.89
CA TYR A 103 -8.70 -8.80 11.40
C TYR A 103 -9.69 -8.13 12.34
N VAL A 104 -10.46 -8.89 13.12
CA VAL A 104 -11.29 -8.32 14.19
C VAL A 104 -10.43 -7.61 15.22
N GLN A 105 -9.38 -8.27 15.71
CA GLN A 105 -8.46 -7.65 16.69
C GLN A 105 -7.66 -6.49 16.11
N LYS A 106 -7.22 -6.60 14.85
CA LYS A 106 -6.56 -5.51 14.15
C LYS A 106 -7.47 -4.29 14.04
N ALA A 107 -8.74 -4.46 13.66
CA ALA A 107 -9.72 -3.38 13.56
C ALA A 107 -9.96 -2.70 14.91
N LEU A 108 -10.15 -3.48 15.97
CA LEU A 108 -10.33 -2.94 17.32
C LEU A 108 -9.10 -2.12 17.77
N LYS A 109 -7.88 -2.64 17.56
CA LYS A 109 -6.63 -1.94 17.89
C LYS A 109 -6.47 -0.65 17.08
N VAL A 110 -6.76 -0.68 15.79
CA VAL A 110 -6.72 0.47 14.89
C VAL A 110 -7.68 1.56 15.38
N LEU A 111 -8.93 1.21 15.68
CA LEU A 111 -9.91 2.15 16.21
C LEU A 111 -9.52 2.70 17.60
N ASP A 112 -8.88 1.90 18.46
CA ASP A 112 -8.35 2.37 19.74
C ASP A 112 -7.25 3.43 19.55
N THR A 113 -6.38 3.25 18.55
CA THR A 113 -5.37 4.26 18.20
C THR A 113 -6.04 5.55 17.73
N GLY A 114 -7.04 5.46 16.86
CA GLY A 114 -7.83 6.60 16.40
C GLY A 114 -8.48 7.37 17.57
N LEU A 115 -9.12 6.65 18.50
CA LEU A 115 -9.72 7.22 19.70
C LEU A 115 -8.70 7.96 20.59
N LYS A 116 -7.50 7.38 20.79
CA LYS A 116 -6.40 7.99 21.54
C LYS A 116 -5.91 9.27 20.85
N ARG A 117 -5.73 9.26 19.52
CA ARG A 117 -5.32 10.45 18.77
C ARG A 117 -6.38 11.55 18.79
N ALA A 118 -7.64 11.20 18.58
CA ALA A 118 -8.74 12.15 18.68
C ALA A 118 -8.82 12.79 20.08
N ALA A 119 -8.67 11.97 21.15
CA ALA A 119 -8.65 12.50 22.53
C ALA A 119 -7.46 13.44 22.80
N ALA A 120 -6.29 13.16 22.24
CA ALA A 120 -5.14 14.06 22.36
C ALA A 120 -5.38 15.38 21.63
N LEU A 121 -5.97 15.35 20.43
CA LEU A 121 -6.34 16.56 19.68
C LEU A 121 -7.38 17.41 20.40
N GLU A 122 -8.30 16.83 21.19
CA GLU A 122 -9.24 17.58 22.01
C GLU A 122 -8.55 18.51 23.03
N THR A 123 -7.32 18.17 23.42
CA THR A 123 -6.47 18.96 24.33
C THR A 123 -5.37 19.75 23.60
N GLY A 124 -5.44 19.86 22.27
CA GLY A 124 -4.44 20.54 21.44
C GLY A 124 -3.11 19.80 21.30
N LYS A 125 -3.03 18.54 21.76
CA LYS A 125 -1.79 17.74 21.74
C LYS A 125 -1.76 16.76 20.57
N ALA A 126 -0.55 16.52 20.04
CA ALA A 126 -0.29 15.53 19.01
C ALA A 126 1.04 14.80 19.31
N PRO A 127 1.08 13.96 20.37
CA PRO A 127 2.34 13.39 20.87
C PRO A 127 3.05 12.49 19.85
N TRP A 128 2.34 11.93 18.88
CA TRP A 128 2.93 11.12 17.83
C TRP A 128 3.86 11.89 16.88
N LEU A 129 3.77 13.23 16.84
CA LEU A 129 4.67 14.06 16.03
C LEU A 129 6.10 14.09 16.57
N GLN A 130 6.27 13.81 17.86
CA GLN A 130 7.57 13.76 18.54
C GLN A 130 8.03 12.31 18.78
N ALA A 131 7.23 11.31 18.36
CA ALA A 131 7.56 9.93 18.54
C ALA A 131 8.71 9.53 17.58
N THR A 132 9.57 8.62 18.03
CA THR A 132 10.54 7.92 17.18
C THR A 132 10.08 6.48 16.95
N GLY A 133 10.68 5.80 15.97
CA GLY A 133 10.27 4.46 15.58
C GLY A 133 9.12 4.46 14.59
N ARG A 134 8.38 3.37 14.55
CA ARG A 134 7.34 3.15 13.55
C ARG A 134 6.01 3.77 13.97
N LEU A 135 5.41 4.54 13.07
CA LEU A 135 4.05 5.08 13.23
C LEU A 135 3.33 5.19 11.89
N ALA A 136 2.01 5.08 11.91
CA ALA A 136 1.17 5.40 10.76
C ALA A 136 0.78 6.88 10.78
N ARG A 137 0.75 7.47 9.58
CA ARG A 137 0.32 8.84 9.31
C ARG A 137 -0.65 8.85 8.14
N ALA A 138 -1.20 10.01 7.82
CA ALA A 138 -2.12 10.17 6.70
C ALA A 138 -1.92 11.51 5.98
N TYR A 139 -2.37 11.54 4.72
CA TYR A 139 -2.50 12.76 3.92
C TYR A 139 -3.82 12.73 3.16
N ARG A 140 -4.24 13.89 2.66
CA ARG A 140 -5.39 14.00 1.74
C ARG A 140 -4.88 13.96 0.32
N SER A 141 -5.36 13.00 -0.47
CA SER A 141 -5.04 12.89 -1.88
C SER A 141 -5.68 14.02 -2.68
N LYS A 142 -4.91 14.61 -3.59
CA LYS A 142 -5.39 15.65 -4.51
C LYS A 142 -6.18 15.10 -5.69
N ILE A 143 -6.10 13.77 -5.92
CA ILE A 143 -6.83 13.12 -7.02
C ILE A 143 -8.33 13.11 -6.74
N ASP A 144 -8.72 12.68 -5.53
CA ASP A 144 -10.10 12.38 -5.19
C ASP A 144 -10.53 12.89 -3.79
N GLY A 145 -9.66 13.62 -3.11
CA GLY A 145 -9.91 14.12 -1.76
C GLY A 145 -9.93 13.04 -0.67
N SER A 146 -9.66 11.79 -1.02
CA SER A 146 -9.65 10.70 -0.05
C SER A 146 -8.45 10.79 0.90
N ILE A 147 -8.61 10.26 2.11
CA ILE A 147 -7.52 10.16 3.09
C ILE A 147 -6.74 8.89 2.80
N GLN A 148 -5.42 9.01 2.61
CA GLN A 148 -4.54 7.88 2.32
C GLN A 148 -3.51 7.69 3.43
N PRO A 149 -3.30 6.44 3.89
CA PRO A 149 -2.32 6.17 4.93
C PRO A 149 -0.91 6.01 4.37
N TYR A 150 0.08 6.33 5.17
CA TYR A 150 1.47 5.93 5.00
C TYR A 150 2.08 5.50 6.34
N GLY A 151 3.08 4.62 6.26
CA GLY A 151 3.89 4.23 7.41
C GLY A 151 5.19 5.03 7.42
N LEU A 152 5.61 5.50 8.58
CA LEU A 152 6.87 6.21 8.74
C LEU A 152 7.69 5.56 9.85
N VAL A 153 8.98 5.35 9.61
CA VAL A 153 9.95 5.01 10.65
C VAL A 153 10.83 6.22 10.89
N ILE A 154 10.72 6.81 12.07
CA ILE A 154 11.52 7.97 12.48
C ILE A 154 12.74 7.48 13.23
N PRO A 155 13.98 7.82 12.82
CA PRO A 155 15.17 7.35 13.47
C PRO A 155 15.30 7.91 14.91
N LYS A 156 15.91 7.13 15.82
CA LYS A 156 16.05 7.52 17.23
C LYS A 156 16.87 8.80 17.41
N ASN A 157 17.82 9.05 16.52
CA ASN A 157 18.71 10.21 16.56
C ASN A 157 18.15 11.46 15.88
N TYR A 158 16.88 11.46 15.45
CA TYR A 158 16.27 12.63 14.84
C TYR A 158 16.03 13.74 15.86
N ASP A 159 16.65 14.88 15.61
CA ASP A 159 16.63 16.06 16.52
C ASP A 159 15.61 17.15 16.07
N GLY A 160 14.89 16.90 14.99
CA GLY A 160 13.95 17.87 14.40
C GLY A 160 14.59 19.03 13.62
N LYS A 161 15.92 19.08 13.52
CA LYS A 161 16.67 20.19 12.93
C LYS A 161 17.57 19.74 11.77
N THR A 162 18.34 18.69 11.99
CA THR A 162 19.30 18.16 11.00
C THR A 162 18.57 17.41 9.89
N PRO A 163 18.74 17.81 8.61
CA PRO A 163 18.20 17.03 7.51
C PRO A 163 18.79 15.62 7.47
N LEU A 164 17.95 14.62 7.27
CA LEU A 164 18.38 13.22 7.21
C LEU A 164 17.90 12.57 5.91
N ARG A 165 18.62 11.52 5.51
CA ARG A 165 18.24 10.60 4.42
C ARG A 165 16.85 10.01 4.65
N LEU A 166 16.10 9.78 3.57
CA LEU A 166 14.85 9.05 3.55
C LEU A 166 14.90 7.92 2.52
N ASP A 167 14.59 6.71 2.95
CA ASP A 167 14.32 5.58 2.07
C ASP A 167 12.80 5.47 1.87
N LEU A 168 12.33 5.66 0.63
CA LEU A 168 10.95 5.43 0.23
C LEU A 168 10.81 3.97 -0.21
N VAL A 169 9.97 3.21 0.52
CA VAL A 169 9.87 1.76 0.39
C VAL A 169 8.52 1.38 -0.21
N LEU A 170 8.56 0.78 -1.38
CA LEU A 170 7.41 0.26 -2.10
C LEU A 170 7.22 -1.23 -1.77
N HIS A 171 6.03 -1.60 -1.26
CA HIS A 171 5.73 -2.98 -0.86
C HIS A 171 5.49 -3.90 -2.05
N GLY A 172 5.76 -5.18 -1.88
CA GLY A 172 5.39 -6.24 -2.82
C GLY A 172 3.87 -6.52 -2.82
N ARG A 173 3.41 -7.31 -3.81
CA ARG A 173 2.01 -7.76 -3.85
C ARG A 173 1.63 -8.50 -2.56
N ASN A 174 0.50 -8.14 -2.00
CA ASN A 174 -0.05 -8.81 -0.82
C ASN A 174 -1.58 -8.93 -0.96
N GLY A 175 -2.07 -10.15 -1.19
CA GLY A 175 -3.49 -10.44 -1.36
C GLY A 175 -4.35 -10.21 -0.10
N ARG A 176 -3.72 -9.98 1.05
CA ARG A 176 -4.38 -9.68 2.33
C ARG A 176 -4.10 -8.26 2.84
N LEU A 177 -3.66 -7.36 1.96
CA LEU A 177 -3.41 -5.98 2.33
C LEU A 177 -4.72 -5.20 2.34
N SER A 178 -5.07 -4.66 3.50
CA SER A 178 -6.14 -3.68 3.68
C SER A 178 -5.62 -2.48 4.47
N GLU A 179 -6.35 -1.37 4.52
CA GLU A 179 -5.97 -0.22 5.35
C GLU A 179 -5.84 -0.62 6.82
N VAL A 180 -6.73 -1.46 7.34
CA VAL A 180 -6.66 -1.94 8.72
C VAL A 180 -5.37 -2.72 8.98
N SER A 181 -4.99 -3.63 8.08
CA SER A 181 -3.77 -4.40 8.25
C SER A 181 -2.51 -3.53 8.11
N PHE A 182 -2.53 -2.56 7.21
CA PHE A 182 -1.45 -1.60 7.01
C PHE A 182 -1.24 -0.71 8.25
N LEU A 183 -2.32 -0.09 8.75
CA LEU A 183 -2.27 0.74 9.95
C LEU A 183 -1.82 -0.07 11.18
N ALA A 184 -2.38 -1.27 11.39
CA ALA A 184 -2.00 -2.13 12.50
C ALA A 184 -0.52 -2.52 12.49
N LYS A 185 0.06 -2.72 11.29
CA LYS A 185 1.50 -3.00 11.09
C LYS A 185 2.35 -1.78 11.45
N HIS A 186 1.94 -0.59 11.00
CA HIS A 186 2.75 0.61 11.14
C HIS A 186 2.58 1.33 12.49
N ASP A 187 1.53 1.04 13.26
CA ASP A 187 1.38 1.49 14.65
C ASP A 187 1.93 0.50 15.68
N SER A 188 2.65 -0.52 15.24
CA SER A 188 3.31 -1.44 16.15
C SER A 188 4.64 -0.83 16.62
N PRO A 189 4.81 -0.52 17.91
CA PRO A 189 6.05 0.02 18.43
C PRO A 189 7.21 -0.92 18.11
N GLN A 190 8.16 -0.42 17.35
CA GLN A 190 9.45 -1.10 17.15
C GLN A 190 10.52 -0.05 17.25
N PRO A 191 11.60 -0.32 18.03
CA PRO A 191 12.71 0.61 18.10
C PRO A 191 13.29 0.78 16.70
N PRO A 192 13.64 2.01 16.29
CA PRO A 192 14.27 2.26 15.01
C PRO A 192 15.68 1.65 15.03
N THR A 193 15.96 0.80 14.07
CA THR A 193 17.27 0.17 13.89
C THR A 193 18.19 0.98 12.97
N ARG A 194 17.62 1.90 12.22
CA ARG A 194 18.32 2.71 11.21
C ARG A 194 18.52 4.15 11.67
N LYS A 195 19.48 4.85 11.05
CA LYS A 195 19.80 6.26 11.32
C LYS A 195 19.12 7.21 10.31
N HIS A 196 18.22 6.72 9.49
CA HIS A 196 17.50 7.44 8.45
C HIS A 196 16.01 7.15 8.51
N PHE A 197 15.19 7.96 7.87
CA PHE A 197 13.76 7.73 7.74
C PHE A 197 13.46 6.58 6.77
N GLU A 198 12.38 5.81 7.04
CA GLU A 198 11.78 4.93 6.06
C GLU A 198 10.31 5.35 5.87
N LEU A 199 9.94 5.68 4.64
CA LEU A 199 8.56 5.97 4.24
C LEU A 199 7.98 4.75 3.52
N HIS A 200 6.95 4.14 4.09
CA HIS A 200 6.20 3.04 3.48
C HIS A 200 4.90 3.57 2.90
N VAL A 201 4.76 3.51 1.59
CA VAL A 201 3.56 3.98 0.89
C VAL A 201 2.53 2.86 0.80
N PHE A 202 1.26 3.16 1.12
CA PHE A 202 0.16 2.21 0.94
C PHE A 202 -0.19 2.02 -0.55
N GLY A 203 -0.15 3.10 -1.34
CA GLY A 203 -0.27 3.11 -2.80
C GLY A 203 -1.57 2.50 -3.31
N ARG A 204 -2.65 2.53 -2.53
CA ARG A 204 -3.97 1.96 -2.86
C ARG A 204 -3.91 0.46 -3.20
N THR A 205 -3.06 -0.28 -2.49
CA THR A 205 -2.90 -1.73 -2.56
C THR A 205 -2.06 -2.28 -3.72
N ASN A 206 -2.62 -3.16 -4.56
CA ASN A 206 -1.86 -4.00 -5.50
C ASN A 206 -1.95 -3.51 -6.96
N ASN A 207 -1.54 -2.29 -7.23
CA ASN A 207 -1.59 -1.66 -8.56
C ASN A 207 -0.20 -1.43 -9.19
N ALA A 208 0.86 -2.01 -8.62
CA ALA A 208 2.26 -1.81 -9.01
C ALA A 208 2.69 -0.33 -8.98
N TYR A 209 2.06 0.48 -8.15
CA TYR A 209 2.29 1.92 -8.03
C TYR A 209 2.09 2.66 -9.36
N ARG A 210 1.08 2.26 -10.14
CA ARG A 210 0.67 2.90 -11.37
C ARG A 210 -0.55 3.80 -11.11
N TRP A 211 -0.82 4.75 -12.00
CA TRP A 211 -1.96 5.69 -11.94
C TRP A 211 -2.02 6.42 -10.58
N ALA A 212 -3.13 6.29 -9.88
CA ALA A 212 -3.29 6.88 -8.55
C ALA A 212 -2.25 6.39 -7.53
N GLY A 213 -1.74 5.15 -7.68
CA GLY A 213 -0.68 4.62 -6.83
C GLY A 213 0.66 5.33 -7.03
N GLU A 214 0.99 5.78 -8.24
CA GLU A 214 2.17 6.61 -8.52
C GLU A 214 2.03 7.98 -7.86
N VAL A 215 0.89 8.64 -8.02
CA VAL A 215 0.62 9.93 -7.38
C VAL A 215 0.70 9.80 -5.85
N ASP A 216 0.19 8.71 -5.29
CA ASP A 216 0.27 8.45 -3.84
C ASP A 216 1.73 8.37 -3.33
N VAL A 217 2.68 7.90 -4.16
CA VAL A 217 4.11 7.90 -3.82
C VAL A 217 4.62 9.33 -3.60
N TYR A 218 4.34 10.21 -4.54
CA TYR A 218 4.77 11.62 -4.46
C TYR A 218 4.02 12.41 -3.38
N GLU A 219 2.72 12.18 -3.21
CA GLU A 219 1.92 12.85 -2.19
C GLU A 219 2.32 12.45 -0.77
N ALA A 220 2.61 11.16 -0.54
CA ALA A 220 3.13 10.69 0.73
C ALA A 220 4.51 11.29 1.04
N LEU A 221 5.42 11.30 0.04
CA LEU A 221 6.73 11.92 0.19
C LEU A 221 6.62 13.42 0.51
N ALA A 222 5.82 14.16 -0.25
CA ALA A 222 5.57 15.58 0.01
C ALA A 222 4.95 15.83 1.39
N SER A 223 4.11 14.92 1.89
CA SER A 223 3.55 15.02 3.25
C SER A 223 4.64 14.87 4.32
N VAL A 224 5.60 13.97 4.11
CA VAL A 224 6.74 13.80 5.04
C VAL A 224 7.68 15.00 4.98
N GLU A 225 8.03 15.48 3.79
CA GLU A 225 8.93 16.63 3.60
C GLU A 225 8.40 17.93 4.22
N ARG A 226 7.08 18.12 4.25
CA ARG A 226 6.48 19.29 4.94
C ARG A 226 6.61 19.23 6.45
N GLN A 227 6.74 18.05 7.03
CA GLN A 227 6.65 17.84 8.48
C GLN A 227 7.98 17.48 9.13
N TYR A 228 8.93 16.98 8.35
CA TYR A 228 10.23 16.52 8.82
C TYR A 228 11.35 17.10 7.97
N ARG A 229 12.53 17.25 8.58
CA ARG A 229 13.72 17.71 7.87
C ARG A 229 14.35 16.54 7.11
N ILE A 230 13.92 16.36 5.87
CA ILE A 230 14.49 15.39 4.93
C ILE A 230 15.51 16.11 4.07
N ASP A 231 16.68 15.48 3.83
CA ASP A 231 17.64 15.94 2.85
C ASP A 231 17.15 15.53 1.45
N PRO A 232 16.73 16.49 0.59
CA PRO A 232 16.17 16.15 -0.71
C PRO A 232 17.19 15.51 -1.65
N SER A 233 18.49 15.68 -1.39
CA SER A 233 19.57 15.04 -2.14
C SER A 233 19.85 13.60 -1.70
N GLN A 234 19.18 13.13 -0.64
CA GLN A 234 19.35 11.79 -0.06
C GLN A 234 18.04 11.01 0.02
N VAL A 235 17.12 11.21 -0.93
CA VAL A 235 15.91 10.41 -1.04
C VAL A 235 16.17 9.20 -1.93
N VAL A 236 16.09 8.00 -1.38
CA VAL A 236 16.32 6.74 -2.09
C VAL A 236 15.00 6.03 -2.33
N LEU A 237 14.72 5.64 -3.56
CA LEU A 237 13.55 4.85 -3.92
C LEU A 237 13.90 3.36 -3.91
N ARG A 238 13.11 2.57 -3.17
CA ARG A 238 13.34 1.13 -3.00
C ARG A 238 12.06 0.34 -3.17
N GLY A 239 12.16 -0.84 -3.77
CA GLY A 239 11.02 -1.73 -3.88
C GLY A 239 11.41 -3.16 -4.18
N PHE A 240 10.55 -4.10 -3.78
CA PHE A 240 10.72 -5.53 -4.06
C PHE A 240 9.45 -6.11 -4.67
N SER A 241 9.59 -7.07 -5.61
CA SER A 241 8.49 -7.71 -6.32
C SER A 241 7.61 -6.65 -7.03
N MET A 242 6.31 -6.56 -6.73
CA MET A 242 5.45 -5.49 -7.23
C MET A 242 6.03 -4.08 -6.93
N GLY A 243 6.62 -3.91 -5.75
CA GLY A 243 7.32 -2.67 -5.40
C GLY A 243 8.58 -2.44 -6.24
N GLY A 244 9.27 -3.51 -6.65
CA GLY A 244 10.39 -3.45 -7.59
C GLY A 244 9.96 -2.94 -8.96
N ALA A 245 8.78 -3.36 -9.45
CA ALA A 245 8.20 -2.80 -10.67
C ALA A 245 7.88 -1.31 -10.51
N GLY A 246 7.33 -0.91 -9.36
CA GLY A 246 7.12 0.51 -9.02
C GLY A 246 8.43 1.30 -8.97
N ALA A 247 9.48 0.75 -8.36
CA ALA A 247 10.78 1.39 -8.28
C ALA A 247 11.41 1.57 -9.67
N TRP A 248 11.26 0.58 -10.56
CA TRP A 248 11.73 0.69 -11.95
C TRP A 248 11.06 1.85 -12.68
N HIS A 249 9.72 1.87 -12.79
CA HIS A 249 9.08 2.90 -13.61
C HIS A 249 9.16 4.30 -12.97
N ILE A 250 8.90 4.45 -11.67
CA ILE A 250 8.97 5.76 -10.99
C ILE A 250 10.41 6.28 -10.99
N GLY A 251 11.39 5.39 -10.75
CA GLY A 251 12.80 5.75 -10.71
C GLY A 251 13.34 6.24 -12.04
N LEU A 252 12.94 5.61 -13.13
CA LEU A 252 13.40 5.96 -14.48
C LEU A 252 12.54 7.02 -15.17
N HIS A 253 11.29 7.25 -14.73
CA HIS A 253 10.48 8.37 -15.23
C HIS A 253 10.95 9.71 -14.68
N ASP A 254 11.40 9.76 -13.42
CA ASP A 254 11.84 10.97 -12.74
C ASP A 254 13.21 10.76 -12.07
N PRO A 255 14.27 10.48 -12.84
CA PRO A 255 15.58 10.12 -12.30
C PRO A 255 16.21 11.25 -11.47
N GLY A 256 15.87 12.51 -11.74
CA GLY A 256 16.38 13.67 -11.00
C GLY A 256 15.84 13.80 -9.58
N ARG A 257 14.80 13.05 -9.24
CA ARG A 257 14.16 13.08 -7.92
C ARG A 257 14.88 12.21 -6.88
N TRP A 258 15.64 11.20 -7.31
CA TRP A 258 16.16 10.15 -6.47
C TRP A 258 17.68 10.19 -6.36
N ALA A 259 18.20 10.07 -5.15
CA ALA A 259 19.62 9.87 -4.91
C ALA A 259 20.11 8.50 -5.42
N ALA A 260 19.23 7.50 -5.36
CA ALA A 260 19.44 6.17 -5.92
C ALA A 260 18.11 5.43 -6.06
N VAL A 261 18.07 4.43 -6.94
CA VAL A 261 16.94 3.52 -7.16
C VAL A 261 17.39 2.09 -6.87
N GLU A 262 16.62 1.37 -6.04
CA GLU A 262 16.83 -0.05 -5.74
C GLU A 262 15.57 -0.84 -6.13
N ALA A 263 15.66 -1.63 -7.20
CA ALA A 263 14.54 -2.41 -7.74
C ALA A 263 14.84 -3.91 -7.68
N GLY A 264 14.26 -4.59 -6.69
CA GLY A 264 14.43 -6.02 -6.48
C GLY A 264 13.29 -6.84 -7.09
N ALA A 265 13.63 -7.87 -7.88
CA ALA A 265 12.69 -8.89 -8.39
C ALA A 265 11.36 -8.30 -8.90
N GLY A 266 11.44 -7.18 -9.65
CA GLY A 266 10.29 -6.50 -10.24
C GLY A 266 9.99 -6.96 -11.66
N PHE A 267 9.24 -6.14 -12.39
CA PHE A 267 9.09 -6.26 -13.84
C PHE A 267 9.24 -4.86 -14.48
N SER A 268 9.79 -4.83 -15.68
CA SER A 268 10.09 -3.59 -16.41
C SER A 268 9.37 -3.49 -17.75
N ASP A 269 8.76 -4.61 -18.20
CA ASP A 269 8.04 -4.78 -19.45
C ASP A 269 6.80 -5.64 -19.20
N THR A 270 5.63 -5.08 -19.42
CA THR A 270 4.36 -5.76 -19.09
C THR A 270 4.07 -6.93 -20.04
N ILE A 271 4.36 -6.76 -21.34
CA ILE A 271 4.07 -7.78 -22.35
C ILE A 271 4.92 -9.03 -22.08
N ARG A 272 6.21 -8.86 -21.87
CA ARG A 272 7.12 -9.98 -21.58
C ARG A 272 6.82 -10.63 -20.23
N TYR A 273 6.60 -9.80 -19.19
CA TYR A 273 6.29 -10.29 -17.85
C TYR A 273 5.00 -11.12 -17.81
N ALA A 274 3.93 -10.60 -18.38
CA ALA A 274 2.62 -11.27 -18.43
C ALA A 274 2.49 -12.30 -19.55
N ARG A 275 3.53 -12.46 -20.41
CA ARG A 275 3.54 -13.37 -21.56
C ARG A 275 2.33 -13.18 -22.48
N LEU A 276 1.98 -11.93 -22.75
CA LEU A 276 0.85 -11.60 -23.62
C LEU A 276 1.20 -11.95 -25.06
N LYS A 277 0.37 -12.78 -25.70
CA LYS A 277 0.60 -13.23 -27.09
C LYS A 277 0.08 -12.23 -28.10
N GLU A 278 -1.07 -11.65 -27.80
CA GLU A 278 -1.74 -10.66 -28.66
C GLU A 278 -2.16 -9.48 -27.82
N VAL A 279 -1.73 -8.30 -28.23
CA VAL A 279 -2.08 -7.03 -27.57
C VAL A 279 -2.63 -6.09 -28.64
N PRO A 280 -3.89 -5.63 -28.52
CA PRO A 280 -4.43 -4.63 -29.43
C PRO A 280 -3.53 -3.39 -29.49
N PRO A 281 -3.35 -2.75 -30.67
CA PRO A 281 -2.39 -1.66 -30.84
C PRO A 281 -2.56 -0.50 -29.84
N HIS A 282 -3.81 -0.15 -29.49
CA HIS A 282 -4.10 0.90 -28.53
C HIS A 282 -3.69 0.52 -27.09
N GLN A 283 -3.83 -0.75 -26.72
CA GLN A 283 -3.39 -1.25 -25.42
C GLN A 283 -1.85 -1.34 -25.37
N GLY A 284 -1.20 -1.81 -26.44
CA GLY A 284 0.25 -1.81 -26.57
C GLY A 284 0.83 -0.43 -26.32
N LYS A 285 0.30 0.60 -27.01
CA LYS A 285 0.72 1.98 -26.81
C LYS A 285 0.52 2.48 -25.36
N ALA A 286 -0.56 2.07 -24.70
CA ALA A 286 -0.84 2.47 -23.32
C ALA A 286 0.11 1.80 -22.31
N LEU A 287 0.62 0.60 -22.60
CA LEU A 287 1.58 -0.08 -21.73
C LEU A 287 2.93 0.66 -21.67
N HIS A 288 3.35 1.29 -22.76
CA HIS A 288 4.59 2.09 -22.82
C HIS A 288 4.62 3.25 -21.80
N ILE A 289 3.47 3.70 -21.31
CA ILE A 289 3.42 4.73 -20.26
C ILE A 289 4.11 4.27 -18.97
N TYR A 290 4.05 2.96 -18.68
CA TYR A 290 4.57 2.40 -17.42
C TYR A 290 5.65 1.32 -17.62
N ASP A 291 5.99 0.97 -18.85
CA ASP A 291 7.03 -0.01 -19.11
C ASP A 291 8.42 0.66 -19.03
N ALA A 292 9.12 0.39 -17.93
CA ALA A 292 10.37 1.05 -17.60
C ALA A 292 11.50 0.83 -18.62
N VAL A 293 11.42 -0.23 -19.42
CA VAL A 293 12.39 -0.49 -20.51
C VAL A 293 12.44 0.64 -21.53
N ASP A 294 11.32 1.34 -21.78
CA ASP A 294 11.26 2.44 -22.71
C ASP A 294 12.00 3.70 -22.21
N TYR A 295 12.32 3.72 -20.91
CA TYR A 295 13.02 4.80 -20.21
C TYR A 295 14.38 4.35 -19.65
N SER A 296 14.89 3.18 -20.09
CA SER A 296 16.10 2.55 -19.54
C SER A 296 17.34 3.46 -19.60
N LEU A 297 17.46 4.31 -20.62
CA LEU A 297 18.54 5.28 -20.74
C LEU A 297 18.59 6.29 -19.58
N ASN A 298 17.47 6.51 -18.88
CA ASN A 298 17.46 7.37 -17.70
C ASN A 298 18.24 6.79 -16.52
N ALA A 299 18.58 5.50 -16.55
CA ALA A 299 19.47 4.89 -15.56
C ALA A 299 20.90 5.50 -15.56
N PHE A 300 21.32 6.19 -16.63
CA PHE A 300 22.56 6.97 -16.62
C PHE A 300 22.49 8.22 -15.76
N ASN A 301 21.27 8.69 -15.43
CA ASN A 301 21.05 9.92 -14.67
C ASN A 301 20.84 9.67 -13.16
N VAL A 302 20.69 8.42 -12.74
CA VAL A 302 20.47 8.04 -11.34
C VAL A 302 21.17 6.71 -11.02
N PRO A 303 21.95 6.63 -9.93
CA PRO A 303 22.51 5.37 -9.47
C PRO A 303 21.42 4.33 -9.27
N THR A 304 21.50 3.20 -10.00
CA THR A 304 20.44 2.20 -10.04
C THR A 304 20.99 0.82 -9.73
N ILE A 305 20.33 0.11 -8.83
CA ILE A 305 20.60 -1.30 -8.51
C ILE A 305 19.38 -2.12 -8.84
N GLY A 306 19.52 -3.05 -9.80
CA GLY A 306 18.54 -4.07 -10.09
C GLY A 306 19.03 -5.44 -9.65
N TYR A 307 18.18 -6.22 -8.99
CA TYR A 307 18.54 -7.57 -8.55
C TYR A 307 17.33 -8.52 -8.54
N GLY A 308 17.63 -9.81 -8.57
CA GLY A 308 16.68 -10.91 -8.42
C GLY A 308 17.44 -12.18 -8.05
N GLY A 309 16.74 -13.21 -7.60
CA GLY A 309 17.33 -14.53 -7.39
C GLY A 309 17.75 -15.13 -8.73
N GLU A 310 18.79 -15.96 -8.74
CA GLU A 310 19.32 -16.59 -9.96
C GLU A 310 18.26 -17.41 -10.73
N LEU A 311 17.34 -18.05 -9.99
CA LEU A 311 16.24 -18.82 -10.54
C LEU A 311 14.92 -18.05 -10.63
N ASP A 312 14.93 -16.79 -10.23
CA ASP A 312 13.72 -15.96 -10.23
C ASP A 312 13.47 -15.41 -11.65
N LYS A 313 12.27 -15.67 -12.18
CA LYS A 313 11.83 -15.12 -13.47
C LYS A 313 11.89 -13.59 -13.53
N GLN A 314 11.76 -12.92 -12.37
CA GLN A 314 11.78 -11.48 -12.26
C GLN A 314 13.20 -10.88 -12.34
N LEU A 315 14.26 -11.71 -12.31
CA LEU A 315 15.62 -11.27 -12.65
C LEU A 315 15.69 -10.64 -14.06
N GLN A 316 14.82 -11.12 -14.96
CA GLN A 316 14.75 -10.61 -16.34
C GLN A 316 14.51 -9.11 -16.43
N ALA A 317 13.83 -8.49 -15.45
CA ALA A 317 13.63 -7.03 -15.42
C ALA A 317 14.97 -6.27 -15.36
N SER A 318 15.88 -6.73 -14.49
CA SER A 318 17.22 -6.12 -14.36
C SER A 318 18.08 -6.33 -15.61
N VAL A 319 17.93 -7.49 -16.27
CA VAL A 319 18.59 -7.78 -17.53
C VAL A 319 18.08 -6.86 -18.64
N ASN A 320 16.75 -6.75 -18.79
CA ASN A 320 16.13 -5.90 -19.82
C ASN A 320 16.49 -4.40 -19.68
N ILE A 321 16.68 -3.92 -18.46
CA ILE A 321 17.07 -2.52 -18.23
C ILE A 321 18.56 -2.31 -18.55
N ARG A 322 19.40 -3.32 -18.34
CA ARG A 322 20.84 -3.24 -18.62
C ARG A 322 21.15 -3.28 -20.11
N GLU A 323 20.41 -4.05 -20.89
CA GLU A 323 20.53 -4.19 -22.36
C GLU A 323 20.04 -2.95 -23.10
#